data_f65fa324fe44fa63d2b314687284b386
#
_entry.id   f65fa324fe44fa63d2b314687284b386
#
_cell.length_a   1.000
_cell.length_b   1.000
_cell.length_c   1.000
_cell.angle_alpha   90.00
_cell.angle_beta   90.00
_cell.angle_gamma   90.00
#
_symmetry.space_group_name_H-M   'P 1'
#
loop_
_entity.id
_entity.type
_entity.pdbx_description
1 polymer ?
#
loop_
_entity_poly.entity_id
_entity_poly.type
_entity_poly.pdbx_seq_one_letter_code
_entity_poly.pdbx_strand_id
1 'polypeptide(L)'
;MVDIETARQMAMALPGTEEKDHFGMPSFRVNNRIFSTLWVKENRMMVKLSLIDQSVFSSFDKNIIYPVPNKYGGTGSTFFELSSISPEMLQDALTTAWQHIVAKKKER
;
A
#
# COMPACT_ATOMS: atom_id res chain seq x y z
N MET A 1 11.72 -9.90 -1.82
CA MET A 1 12.42 -8.69 -1.42
C MET A 1 12.26 -7.59 -2.45
N VAL A 2 11.93 -6.40 -1.99
CA VAL A 2 11.72 -5.23 -2.86
C VAL A 2 12.48 -4.06 -2.24
N ASP A 3 13.36 -3.41 -3.00
CA ASP A 3 14.06 -2.24 -2.44
C ASP A 3 13.16 -1.00 -2.51
N ILE A 4 13.59 0.05 -1.81
CA ILE A 4 12.81 1.28 -1.64
C ILE A 4 12.46 1.91 -2.99
N GLU A 5 13.44 2.04 -3.88
CA GLU A 5 13.19 2.70 -5.17
C GLU A 5 12.28 1.86 -6.06
N THR A 6 12.44 0.53 -6.04
CA THR A 6 11.56 -0.35 -6.80
C THR A 6 10.12 -0.25 -6.29
N ALA A 7 9.93 -0.23 -4.97
CA ALA A 7 8.60 -0.08 -4.37
C ALA A 7 7.96 1.24 -4.81
N ARG A 8 8.74 2.31 -4.82
CA ARG A 8 8.28 3.62 -5.26
C ARG A 8 7.82 3.57 -6.72
N GLN A 9 8.64 2.97 -7.58
CA GLN A 9 8.32 2.88 -9.00
C GLN A 9 7.09 2.02 -9.26
N MET A 10 6.91 0.96 -8.50
CA MET A 10 5.74 0.09 -8.63
C MET A 10 4.45 0.87 -8.36
N ALA A 11 4.44 1.70 -7.31
CA ALA A 11 3.28 2.53 -7.01
C ALA A 11 3.06 3.58 -8.09
N MET A 12 4.13 4.23 -8.55
CA MET A 12 4.04 5.30 -9.54
C MET A 12 3.64 4.79 -10.92
N ALA A 13 3.82 3.51 -11.20
CA ALA A 13 3.45 2.94 -12.49
C ALA A 13 1.93 2.81 -12.65
N LEU A 14 1.16 2.89 -11.56
CA LEU A 14 -0.29 2.80 -11.66
C LEU A 14 -0.85 4.13 -12.20
N PRO A 15 -1.80 4.06 -13.16
CA PRO A 15 -2.27 5.27 -13.87
C PRO A 15 -2.83 6.34 -12.93
N GLY A 16 -2.46 7.58 -13.18
CA GLY A 16 -2.96 8.73 -12.43
C GLY A 16 -2.35 8.89 -11.05
N THR A 17 -1.33 8.12 -10.71
CA THR A 17 -0.70 8.19 -9.40
C THR A 17 0.24 9.38 -9.31
N GLU A 18 0.13 10.12 -8.21
CA GLU A 18 1.01 11.23 -7.87
C GLU A 18 1.73 10.93 -6.56
N GLU A 19 2.99 11.31 -6.51
CA GLU A 19 3.77 11.20 -5.28
C GLU A 19 3.81 12.54 -4.58
N LYS A 20 3.46 12.58 -3.29
CA LYS A 20 3.53 13.81 -2.49
C LYS A 20 4.10 13.50 -1.12
N ASP A 21 4.72 14.51 -0.51
CA ASP A 21 5.20 14.37 0.86
C ASP A 21 4.02 14.29 1.83
N HIS A 22 4.13 13.41 2.81
CA HIS A 22 3.11 13.22 3.84
C HIS A 22 3.84 13.01 5.17
N PHE A 23 4.01 14.09 5.92
CA PHE A 23 4.73 14.06 7.20
C PHE A 23 6.13 13.48 7.06
N GLY A 24 6.83 13.87 5.98
CA GLY A 24 8.19 13.42 5.73
C GLY A 24 8.31 12.09 5.02
N MET A 25 7.20 11.47 4.65
CA MET A 25 7.19 10.19 3.94
C MET A 25 6.61 10.36 2.54
N PRO A 26 7.14 9.62 1.54
CA PRO A 26 6.49 9.59 0.23
C PRO A 26 5.10 8.98 0.35
N SER A 27 4.09 9.65 -0.19
CA SER A 27 2.75 9.11 -0.28
C SER A 27 2.34 9.04 -1.75
N PHE A 28 1.56 8.02 -2.07
CA PHE A 28 1.09 7.78 -3.43
C PHE A 28 -0.41 7.92 -3.46
N ARG A 29 -0.89 8.79 -4.34
CA ARG A 29 -2.30 9.19 -4.38
C ARG A 29 -2.85 9.04 -5.78
N VAL A 30 -4.12 8.66 -5.82
CA VAL A 30 -4.91 8.71 -7.05
C VAL A 30 -6.23 9.36 -6.71
N ASN A 31 -6.69 10.29 -7.56
CA ASN A 31 -7.92 11.07 -7.29
C ASN A 31 -7.87 11.76 -5.93
N ASN A 32 -6.70 12.28 -5.55
CA ASN A 32 -6.45 12.99 -4.28
C ASN A 32 -6.61 12.10 -3.04
N ARG A 33 -6.60 10.79 -3.20
CA ARG A 33 -6.71 9.86 -2.07
C ARG A 33 -5.43 9.03 -1.96
N ILE A 34 -4.87 8.97 -0.76
CA ILE A 34 -3.68 8.15 -0.49
C ILE A 34 -4.07 6.67 -0.55
N PHE A 35 -3.35 5.89 -1.36
CA PHE A 35 -3.52 4.44 -1.34
C PHE A 35 -2.28 3.74 -0.79
N SER A 36 -1.16 4.45 -0.64
CA SER A 36 0.06 3.85 -0.09
C SER A 36 1.01 4.93 0.41
N THR A 37 1.82 4.60 1.43
CA THR A 37 2.92 5.43 1.89
C THR A 37 4.16 4.57 2.06
N LEU A 38 5.33 5.17 1.84
CA LEU A 38 6.60 4.45 1.89
C LEU A 38 7.34 4.84 3.17
N TRP A 39 7.54 3.86 4.06
CA TRP A 39 8.20 4.04 5.36
C TRP A 39 9.67 3.68 5.21
N VAL A 40 10.46 4.65 4.71
CA VAL A 40 11.83 4.41 4.28
C VAL A 40 12.71 3.90 5.40
N LYS A 41 12.65 4.56 6.57
CA LYS A 41 13.50 4.19 7.71
C LYS A 41 13.21 2.78 8.21
N GLU A 42 11.95 2.39 8.18
CA GLU A 42 11.53 1.08 8.68
C GLU A 42 11.58 0.00 7.61
N ASN A 43 11.87 0.39 6.37
CA ASN A 43 11.94 -0.50 5.22
C ASN A 43 10.64 -1.30 5.01
N ARG A 44 9.53 -0.58 5.08
CA ARG A 44 8.21 -1.19 4.85
C ARG A 44 7.30 -0.20 4.13
N MET A 45 6.22 -0.73 3.56
CA MET A 45 5.27 0.06 2.80
C MET A 45 3.88 -0.15 3.37
N MET A 46 3.17 0.94 3.61
CA MET A 46 1.77 0.87 4.01
C MET A 46 0.92 0.88 2.75
N VAL A 47 -0.06 -0.02 2.68
CA VAL A 47 -1.03 -0.08 1.59
C VAL A 47 -2.42 -0.02 2.21
N LYS A 48 -3.27 0.85 1.69
CA LYS A 48 -4.62 1.05 2.20
C LYS A 48 -5.57 0.08 1.54
N LEU A 49 -5.96 -0.95 2.27
CA LEU A 49 -6.82 -2.02 1.75
C LEU A 49 -8.21 -1.94 2.37
N SER A 50 -9.19 -2.62 1.76
CA SER A 50 -10.44 -2.90 2.46
C SER A 50 -10.15 -3.88 3.59
N LEU A 51 -11.05 -3.97 4.57
CA LEU A 51 -10.84 -4.92 5.67
C LEU A 51 -10.82 -6.37 5.19
N ILE A 52 -11.61 -6.67 4.15
CA ILE A 52 -11.61 -8.00 3.56
C ILE A 52 -10.26 -8.29 2.91
N ASP A 53 -9.77 -7.37 2.10
CA ASP A 53 -8.48 -7.55 1.43
C ASP A 53 -7.33 -7.60 2.42
N GLN A 54 -7.38 -6.77 3.47
CA GLN A 54 -6.40 -6.82 4.54
C GLN A 54 -6.32 -8.22 5.16
N SER A 55 -7.47 -8.80 5.43
CA SER A 55 -7.53 -10.14 6.01
C SER A 55 -6.93 -11.18 5.06
N VAL A 56 -7.28 -11.10 3.79
CA VAL A 56 -6.78 -12.06 2.78
C VAL A 56 -5.27 -11.96 2.64
N PHE A 57 -4.74 -10.74 2.47
CA PHE A 57 -3.29 -10.58 2.31
C PHE A 57 -2.54 -10.97 3.58
N SER A 58 -3.05 -10.58 4.75
CA SER A 58 -2.39 -10.87 6.02
C SER A 58 -2.34 -12.37 6.33
N SER A 59 -3.28 -13.14 5.79
CA SER A 59 -3.30 -14.57 6.02
C SER A 59 -2.14 -15.30 5.34
N PHE A 60 -1.49 -14.66 4.37
CA PHE A 60 -0.33 -15.23 3.68
C PHE A 60 0.82 -15.45 4.66
N ASP A 61 1.21 -14.41 5.40
CA ASP A 61 2.27 -14.50 6.40
C ASP A 61 2.19 -13.28 7.32
N LYS A 62 1.81 -13.49 8.57
CA LYS A 62 1.57 -12.42 9.53
C LYS A 62 2.86 -11.69 9.94
N ASN A 63 4.02 -12.25 9.66
CA ASN A 63 5.30 -11.59 9.94
C ASN A 63 5.70 -10.64 8.82
N ILE A 64 5.10 -10.79 7.64
CA ILE A 64 5.44 -10.00 6.45
C ILE A 64 4.34 -8.98 6.14
N ILE A 65 3.08 -9.36 6.36
CA ILE A 65 1.91 -8.53 6.04
C ILE A 65 1.02 -8.50 7.27
N TYR A 66 0.76 -7.28 7.80
CA TYR A 66 -0.04 -7.16 9.02
C TYR A 66 -0.66 -5.78 9.13
N PRO A 67 -1.80 -5.66 9.84
CA PRO A 67 -2.42 -4.35 10.03
C PRO A 67 -1.48 -3.40 10.77
N VAL A 68 -1.53 -2.12 10.42
CA VAL A 68 -0.82 -1.08 11.16
C VAL A 68 -1.28 -1.15 12.62
N PRO A 69 -0.36 -1.20 13.60
CA PRO A 69 -0.71 -1.42 15.01
C PRO A 69 -1.24 -0.16 15.72
N ASN A 70 -2.34 0.37 15.20
CA ASN A 70 -3.06 1.49 15.81
C ASN A 70 -4.46 1.53 15.17
N LYS A 71 -5.20 2.62 15.41
CA LYS A 71 -6.57 2.71 14.90
C LYS A 71 -6.66 2.66 13.37
N TYR A 72 -5.59 3.04 12.68
CA TYR A 72 -5.61 3.01 11.21
C TYR A 72 -5.57 1.59 10.67
N GLY A 73 -4.99 0.65 11.41
CA GLY A 73 -5.03 -0.76 11.03
C GLY A 73 -6.47 -1.27 10.95
N GLY A 74 -7.31 -0.80 11.87
CA GLY A 74 -8.73 -1.16 11.88
C GLY A 74 -9.53 -0.57 10.73
N THR A 75 -8.95 0.36 9.97
CA THR A 75 -9.60 0.95 8.80
C THR A 75 -8.99 0.46 7.48
N GLY A 76 -8.05 -0.51 7.55
CA GLY A 76 -7.48 -1.12 6.36
C GLY A 76 -6.03 -0.80 6.07
N SER A 77 -5.39 0.08 6.85
CA SER A 77 -3.97 0.38 6.67
C SER A 77 -3.16 -0.86 7.05
N THR A 78 -2.32 -1.33 6.12
CA THR A 78 -1.64 -2.61 6.23
C THR A 78 -0.16 -2.43 5.88
N PHE A 79 0.73 -2.96 6.72
CA PHE A 79 2.17 -2.92 6.45
C PHE A 79 2.62 -4.14 5.66
N PHE A 80 3.53 -3.89 4.72
CA PHE A 80 4.21 -4.93 3.94
C PHE A 80 5.71 -4.76 4.18
N GLU A 81 6.34 -5.78 4.75
CA GLU A 81 7.79 -5.75 5.03
C GLU A 81 8.57 -5.94 3.74
N LEU A 82 9.27 -4.90 3.31
CA LEU A 82 9.93 -4.90 2.00
C LEU A 82 11.07 -5.89 1.89
N SER A 83 11.74 -6.19 3.02
CA SER A 83 12.84 -7.15 3.01
C SER A 83 12.39 -8.59 2.73
N SER A 84 11.11 -8.86 2.86
CA SER A 84 10.59 -10.24 2.77
C SER A 84 9.50 -10.43 1.73
N ILE A 85 8.81 -9.35 1.33
CA ILE A 85 7.69 -9.44 0.39
C ILE A 85 8.19 -9.76 -1.02
N SER A 86 7.43 -10.56 -1.77
CA SER A 86 7.73 -10.77 -3.19
C SER A 86 7.24 -9.57 -3.98
N PRO A 87 7.91 -9.23 -5.10
CA PRO A 87 7.43 -8.15 -5.97
C PRO A 87 6.01 -8.38 -6.47
N GLU A 88 5.67 -9.62 -6.80
CA GLU A 88 4.34 -9.95 -7.31
C GLU A 88 3.26 -9.69 -6.28
N MET A 89 3.50 -10.07 -5.03
CA MET A 89 2.54 -9.86 -3.95
C MET A 89 2.35 -8.37 -3.67
N LEU A 90 3.45 -7.61 -3.64
CA LEU A 90 3.37 -6.18 -3.41
C LEU A 90 2.63 -5.48 -4.55
N GLN A 91 2.93 -5.85 -5.80
CA GLN A 91 2.25 -5.28 -6.94
C GLN A 91 0.74 -5.56 -6.89
N ASP A 92 0.38 -6.78 -6.51
CA ASP A 92 -1.02 -7.17 -6.39
C ASP A 92 -1.73 -6.31 -5.35
N ALA A 93 -1.11 -6.10 -4.19
CA ALA A 93 -1.69 -5.29 -3.14
C ALA A 93 -1.84 -3.82 -3.55
N LEU A 94 -0.80 -3.25 -4.17
CA LEU A 94 -0.83 -1.87 -4.63
C LEU A 94 -1.94 -1.67 -5.68
N THR A 95 -2.02 -2.59 -6.63
CA THR A 95 -3.04 -2.53 -7.68
C THR A 95 -4.43 -2.66 -7.08
N THR A 96 -4.62 -3.55 -6.11
CA THR A 96 -5.89 -3.73 -5.43
C THR A 96 -6.34 -2.44 -4.73
N ALA A 97 -5.41 -1.79 -4.01
CA ALA A 97 -5.73 -0.53 -3.33
C ALA A 97 -6.06 0.58 -4.31
N TRP A 98 -5.29 0.67 -5.38
CA TRP A 98 -5.51 1.66 -6.43
C TRP A 98 -6.87 1.44 -7.10
N GLN A 99 -7.20 0.20 -7.46
CA GLN A 99 -8.47 -0.12 -8.09
C GLN A 99 -9.65 0.21 -7.20
N HIS A 100 -9.52 0.01 -5.90
CA HIS A 100 -10.58 0.31 -4.95
C HIS A 100 -10.98 1.78 -5.02
N ILE A 101 -10.01 2.68 -5.12
CA ILE A 101 -10.28 4.11 -5.22
C ILE A 101 -10.87 4.46 -6.58
N VAL A 102 -10.28 3.95 -7.65
CA VAL A 102 -10.69 4.26 -9.01
C VAL A 102 -12.11 3.75 -9.28
N ALA A 103 -12.41 2.51 -8.86
CA ALA A 103 -13.73 1.93 -9.04
C ALA A 103 -14.80 2.68 -8.25
N LYS A 104 -14.47 3.10 -7.02
CA LYS A 104 -15.40 3.84 -6.18
C LYS A 104 -15.80 5.17 -6.81
N LYS A 105 -14.82 5.88 -7.39
CA LYS A 105 -15.11 7.12 -8.09
C LYS A 105 -15.95 6.86 -9.34
N LYS A 106 -15.68 5.75 -10.02
CA LYS A 106 -16.37 5.40 -11.26
C LYS A 106 -17.85 5.09 -11.03
N GLU A 107 -18.18 4.60 -9.85
CA GLU A 107 -19.56 4.27 -9.49
C GLU A 107 -20.44 5.50 -9.30
N ARG A 108 -19.85 6.66 -9.27
CA ARG A 108 -20.60 7.91 -9.11
C ARG A 108 -20.97 8.49 -10.46
#